data_a727663d97bda4ee34196e186a8daa31
#
_entry.id   a727663d97bda4ee34196e186a8daa31
#
_cell.length_a   1.000
_cell.length_b   1.000
_cell.length_c   1.000
_cell.angle_alpha   90.00
_cell.angle_beta   90.00
_cell.angle_gamma   90.00
#
_symmetry.space_group_name_H-M   'P 1'
#
loop_
_entity.id
_entity.type
_entity.pdbx_description
1 polymer ?
#
loop_
_entity_poly.entity_id
_entity_poly.type
_entity_poly.pdbx_seq_one_letter_code
_entity_poly.pdbx_strand_id
1 'polypeptide(L)'
;MKRNNKLNKANAYRLSQEVLRNKALSKGVNLIAPETIFLSNDTTFGKNVTVEPYVVFGPKVKIGDNSHIKSFSHVEGTKIEKNVVVGPYARLRTGTVLKNNTKIGNFVETKKTNINQNSKVNHLSYIGDASIGKNSNIGAGTITCNYDGVKKFKTKISDNVFIGSNSSLV
;
A
#
# COMPACT_ATOMS: atom_id res chain seq x y z
N MET A 1 -24.10 31.86 8.73
CA MET A 1 -24.50 30.47 8.38
C MET A 1 -23.40 29.59 7.76
N LYS A 2 -22.40 30.10 6.99
CA LYS A 2 -21.35 29.26 6.34
C LYS A 2 -20.30 28.65 7.29
N ARG A 3 -20.02 29.26 8.44
CA ARG A 3 -19.00 28.77 9.42
C ARG A 3 -19.38 27.44 10.10
N ASN A 4 -20.66 27.19 10.29
CA ASN A 4 -21.18 25.98 10.95
C ASN A 4 -21.04 24.69 10.08
N ASN A 5 -21.00 24.82 8.77
CA ASN A 5 -20.99 23.66 7.87
C ASN A 5 -19.62 22.92 7.84
N LYS A 6 -18.49 23.65 7.92
CA LYS A 6 -17.15 23.02 7.92
C LYS A 6 -16.88 22.29 9.24
N LEU A 7 -17.26 22.89 10.37
CA LEU A 7 -17.12 22.25 11.68
C LEU A 7 -17.98 20.99 11.79
N ASN A 8 -19.22 21.05 11.33
CA ASN A 8 -20.11 19.89 11.32
C ASN A 8 -19.58 18.75 10.43
N LYS A 9 -19.02 19.07 9.26
CA LYS A 9 -18.38 18.08 8.38
C LYS A 9 -17.16 17.45 9.06
N ALA A 10 -16.31 18.22 9.71
CA ALA A 10 -15.14 17.73 10.43
C ALA A 10 -15.54 16.80 11.59
N ASN A 11 -16.56 17.17 12.36
CA ASN A 11 -17.10 16.35 13.45
C ASN A 11 -17.73 15.05 12.91
N ALA A 12 -18.52 15.12 11.86
CA ALA A 12 -19.11 13.94 11.21
C ALA A 12 -18.02 12.98 10.69
N TYR A 13 -16.96 13.52 10.07
CA TYR A 13 -15.81 12.72 9.64
C TYR A 13 -15.12 12.04 10.82
N ARG A 14 -14.84 12.78 11.92
CA ARG A 14 -14.22 12.22 13.13
C ARG A 14 -15.04 11.07 13.70
N LEU A 15 -16.35 11.24 13.82
CA LEU A 15 -17.26 10.19 14.31
C LEU A 15 -17.28 8.96 13.35
N SER A 16 -17.30 9.20 12.05
CA SER A 16 -17.24 8.10 11.07
C SER A 16 -15.95 7.30 11.18
N GLN A 17 -14.81 7.96 11.38
CA GLN A 17 -13.51 7.30 11.59
C GLN A 17 -13.49 6.45 12.87
N GLU A 18 -14.09 6.93 13.94
CA GLU A 18 -14.23 6.18 15.19
C GLU A 18 -15.03 4.88 14.97
N VAL A 19 -16.16 4.96 14.29
CA VAL A 19 -16.98 3.79 13.93
C VAL A 19 -16.19 2.79 13.09
N LEU A 20 -15.44 3.24 12.10
CA LEU A 20 -14.65 2.36 11.22
C LEU A 20 -13.53 1.66 11.98
N ARG A 21 -12.81 2.38 12.84
CA ARG A 21 -11.75 1.80 13.68
C ARG A 21 -12.31 0.79 14.68
N ASN A 22 -13.41 1.11 15.36
CA ASN A 22 -14.06 0.19 16.29
C ASN A 22 -14.53 -1.09 15.59
N LYS A 23 -15.06 -0.98 14.37
CA LYS A 23 -15.41 -2.14 13.54
C LYS A 23 -14.20 -2.98 13.15
N ALA A 24 -13.05 -2.38 12.88
CA ALA A 24 -11.83 -3.12 12.58
C ALA A 24 -11.29 -3.83 13.83
N LEU A 25 -11.21 -3.14 14.96
CA LEU A 25 -10.79 -3.68 16.25
C LEU A 25 -11.68 -4.86 16.69
N SER A 26 -13.00 -4.73 16.58
CA SER A 26 -13.94 -5.80 16.92
C SER A 26 -13.81 -7.05 16.05
N LYS A 27 -13.21 -6.94 14.88
CA LYS A 27 -12.85 -8.04 13.98
C LYS A 27 -11.45 -8.62 14.22
N GLY A 28 -10.76 -8.17 15.27
CA GLY A 28 -9.44 -8.66 15.63
C GLY A 28 -8.29 -8.05 14.85
N VAL A 29 -8.48 -6.90 14.19
CA VAL A 29 -7.38 -6.14 13.59
C VAL A 29 -6.62 -5.42 14.71
N ASN A 30 -5.30 -5.54 14.72
CA ASN A 30 -4.44 -4.81 15.65
C ASN A 30 -4.13 -3.42 15.10
N LEU A 31 -4.84 -2.39 15.56
CA LEU A 31 -4.56 -0.99 15.26
C LEU A 31 -3.71 -0.40 16.39
N ILE A 32 -2.46 -0.06 16.11
CA ILE A 32 -1.57 0.59 17.08
C ILE A 32 -1.82 2.10 17.00
N ALA A 33 -2.22 2.73 18.14
CA ALA A 33 -2.69 4.11 18.20
C ALA A 33 -3.82 4.39 17.18
N PRO A 34 -5.01 3.78 17.39
CA PRO A 34 -6.11 3.80 16.41
C PRO A 34 -6.51 5.21 15.95
N GLU A 35 -6.44 6.19 16.84
CA GLU A 35 -6.80 7.59 16.58
C GLU A 35 -5.99 8.25 15.47
N THR A 36 -4.81 7.70 15.16
CA THR A 36 -3.91 8.17 14.09
C THR A 36 -4.10 7.47 12.75
N ILE A 37 -5.00 6.47 12.69
CA ILE A 37 -5.23 5.65 11.50
C ILE A 37 -6.53 6.09 10.83
N PHE A 38 -6.48 6.32 9.52
CA PHE A 38 -7.63 6.75 8.72
C PHE A 38 -8.06 5.66 7.75
N LEU A 39 -9.34 5.32 7.78
CA LEU A 39 -9.94 4.23 7.01
C LEU A 39 -10.97 4.76 6.01
N SER A 40 -11.01 4.16 4.81
CA SER A 40 -12.15 4.29 3.92
C SER A 40 -13.26 3.30 4.31
N ASN A 41 -14.51 3.64 4.01
CA ASN A 41 -15.69 2.83 4.35
C ASN A 41 -15.62 1.40 3.79
N ASP A 42 -14.91 1.21 2.68
CA ASP A 42 -14.78 -0.03 1.94
C ASP A 42 -13.47 -0.78 2.23
N THR A 43 -12.66 -0.29 3.17
CA THR A 43 -11.44 -0.99 3.61
C THR A 43 -11.81 -2.33 4.26
N THR A 44 -11.16 -3.41 3.81
CA THR A 44 -11.37 -4.75 4.37
C THR A 44 -10.08 -5.35 4.87
N PHE A 45 -10.16 -6.06 6.00
CA PHE A 45 -9.03 -6.71 6.64
C PHE A 45 -9.28 -8.20 6.81
N GLY A 46 -8.23 -8.99 6.61
CA GLY A 46 -8.16 -10.40 7.01
C GLY A 46 -7.85 -10.55 8.50
N LYS A 47 -7.53 -11.77 8.90
CA LYS A 47 -7.17 -12.12 10.28
C LYS A 47 -5.74 -11.68 10.62
N ASN A 48 -5.48 -11.34 11.90
CA ASN A 48 -4.14 -11.02 12.42
C ASN A 48 -3.41 -9.91 11.64
N VAL A 49 -4.15 -8.95 11.10
CA VAL A 49 -3.54 -7.78 10.44
C VAL A 49 -3.10 -6.79 11.51
N THR A 50 -1.88 -6.27 11.38
CA THR A 50 -1.36 -5.18 12.22
C THR A 50 -1.20 -3.92 11.39
N VAL A 51 -1.68 -2.81 11.93
CA VAL A 51 -1.53 -1.46 11.34
C VAL A 51 -0.88 -0.54 12.35
N GLU A 52 0.27 0.01 11.99
CA GLU A 52 1.03 0.96 12.80
C GLU A 52 0.43 2.39 12.71
N PRO A 53 0.87 3.33 13.57
CA PRO A 53 0.36 4.69 13.59
C PRO A 53 0.55 5.45 12.26
N TYR A 54 -0.30 6.44 12.04
CA TYR A 54 -0.25 7.38 10.90
C TYR A 54 -0.40 6.72 9.52
N VAL A 55 -1.13 5.62 9.44
CA VAL A 55 -1.47 4.99 8.16
C VAL A 55 -2.79 5.53 7.64
N VAL A 56 -2.84 5.81 6.34
CA VAL A 56 -4.03 6.26 5.63
C VAL A 56 -4.46 5.23 4.59
N PHE A 57 -5.67 4.74 4.71
CA PHE A 57 -6.31 3.89 3.70
C PHE A 57 -7.35 4.71 2.92
N GLY A 58 -7.06 4.93 1.65
CA GLY A 58 -8.01 5.43 0.66
C GLY A 58 -9.00 4.35 0.23
N PRO A 59 -9.86 4.65 -0.77
CA PRO A 59 -10.87 3.71 -1.25
C PRO A 59 -10.28 2.43 -1.86
N LYS A 60 -11.08 1.35 -1.84
CA LYS A 60 -10.83 0.08 -2.53
C LYS A 60 -9.55 -0.63 -2.06
N VAL A 61 -9.31 -0.67 -0.74
CA VAL A 61 -8.19 -1.40 -0.15
C VAL A 61 -8.68 -2.71 0.47
N LYS A 62 -8.00 -3.81 0.11
CA LYS A 62 -8.22 -5.14 0.68
C LYS A 62 -6.90 -5.70 1.21
N ILE A 63 -6.87 -6.09 2.47
CA ILE A 63 -5.68 -6.58 3.16
C ILE A 63 -5.93 -8.01 3.63
N GLY A 64 -5.07 -8.93 3.21
CA GLY A 64 -5.12 -10.34 3.58
C GLY A 64 -4.49 -10.63 4.94
N ASP A 65 -4.67 -11.87 5.39
CA ASP A 65 -4.28 -12.34 6.72
C ASP A 65 -2.79 -12.14 7.02
N ASN A 66 -2.46 -11.92 8.30
CA ASN A 66 -1.11 -11.80 8.84
C ASN A 66 -0.26 -10.69 8.18
N SER A 67 -0.87 -9.72 7.55
CA SER A 67 -0.14 -8.62 6.89
C SER A 67 0.14 -7.49 7.88
N HIS A 68 1.24 -6.78 7.67
CA HIS A 68 1.71 -5.70 8.53
C HIS A 68 1.89 -4.41 7.72
N ILE A 69 1.10 -3.40 8.03
CA ILE A 69 1.18 -2.08 7.41
C ILE A 69 1.86 -1.12 8.37
N LYS A 70 3.05 -0.70 8.01
CA LYS A 70 3.91 0.12 8.87
C LYS A 70 3.61 1.60 8.73
N SER A 71 4.04 2.35 9.73
CA SER A 71 3.75 3.76 9.93
C SER A 71 4.00 4.64 8.70
N PHE A 72 3.22 5.70 8.58
CA PHE A 72 3.31 6.72 7.55
C PHE A 72 3.09 6.20 6.11
N SER A 73 2.45 5.05 5.97
CA SER A 73 2.10 4.51 4.65
C SER A 73 0.75 5.02 4.18
N HIS A 74 0.64 5.29 2.86
CA HIS A 74 -0.61 5.66 2.21
C HIS A 74 -0.97 4.60 1.17
N VAL A 75 -2.16 4.00 1.32
CA VAL A 75 -2.61 2.86 0.50
C VAL A 75 -3.98 3.16 -0.09
N GLU A 76 -4.12 3.08 -1.41
CA GLU A 76 -5.39 3.25 -2.11
C GLU A 76 -5.54 2.29 -3.30
N GLY A 77 -6.75 1.82 -3.57
CA GLY A 77 -7.07 0.97 -4.73
C GLY A 77 -6.18 -0.27 -4.86
N THR A 78 -5.78 -0.86 -3.73
CA THR A 78 -4.74 -1.89 -3.65
C THR A 78 -5.30 -3.18 -3.08
N LYS A 79 -4.90 -4.31 -3.69
CA LYS A 79 -5.12 -5.65 -3.13
C LYS A 79 -3.82 -6.18 -2.54
N ILE A 80 -3.83 -6.44 -1.25
CA ILE A 80 -2.73 -7.02 -0.48
C ILE A 80 -3.15 -8.43 -0.07
N GLU A 81 -2.39 -9.44 -0.45
CA GLU A 81 -2.65 -10.85 -0.07
C GLU A 81 -2.04 -11.17 1.31
N LYS A 82 -1.80 -12.43 1.63
CA LYS A 82 -1.39 -12.86 2.98
C LYS A 82 0.10 -12.63 3.25
N ASN A 83 0.46 -12.40 4.52
CA ASN A 83 1.83 -12.28 5.01
C ASN A 83 2.64 -11.17 4.31
N VAL A 84 1.98 -10.09 3.93
CA VAL A 84 2.63 -8.98 3.24
C VAL A 84 3.08 -7.92 4.24
N VAL A 85 4.28 -7.37 4.02
CA VAL A 85 4.79 -6.24 4.80
C VAL A 85 4.86 -5.00 3.91
N VAL A 86 4.27 -3.89 4.36
CA VAL A 86 4.25 -2.60 3.64
C VAL A 86 4.80 -1.50 4.52
N GLY A 87 5.74 -0.74 4.01
CA GLY A 87 6.28 0.44 4.66
C GLY A 87 7.51 0.19 5.55
N PRO A 88 7.87 1.17 6.38
CA PRO A 88 7.19 2.46 6.56
C PRO A 88 7.34 3.40 5.36
N TYR A 89 6.56 4.50 5.33
CA TYR A 89 6.61 5.53 4.28
C TYR A 89 6.40 4.97 2.86
N ALA A 90 5.56 3.96 2.71
CA ALA A 90 5.23 3.41 1.39
C ALA A 90 3.98 4.09 0.81
N ARG A 91 3.96 4.29 -0.51
CA ARG A 91 2.79 4.77 -1.24
C ARG A 91 2.30 3.74 -2.23
N LEU A 92 1.17 3.10 -1.92
CA LEU A 92 0.55 2.13 -2.83
C LEU A 92 -0.65 2.79 -3.50
N ARG A 93 -0.56 2.94 -4.82
CA ARG A 93 -1.60 3.59 -5.64
C ARG A 93 -2.47 2.56 -6.35
N THR A 94 -3.61 3.07 -6.81
CA THR A 94 -4.64 2.29 -7.51
C THR A 94 -4.08 1.35 -8.57
N GLY A 95 -4.56 0.12 -8.54
CA GLY A 95 -4.16 -0.97 -9.45
C GLY A 95 -2.93 -1.74 -8.98
N THR A 96 -2.46 -1.51 -7.76
CA THR A 96 -1.41 -2.32 -7.14
C THR A 96 -1.99 -3.62 -6.60
N VAL A 97 -1.33 -4.72 -6.89
CA VAL A 97 -1.61 -6.05 -6.35
C VAL A 97 -0.33 -6.64 -5.76
N LEU A 98 -0.34 -6.91 -4.47
CA LEU A 98 0.75 -7.57 -3.76
C LEU A 98 0.35 -8.99 -3.43
N LYS A 99 1.06 -9.96 -3.97
CA LYS A 99 0.84 -11.39 -3.73
C LYS A 99 1.45 -11.82 -2.40
N ASN A 100 1.19 -13.06 -2.01
CA ASN A 100 1.62 -13.60 -0.71
C ASN A 100 3.12 -13.39 -0.44
N ASN A 101 3.47 -13.08 0.80
CA ASN A 101 4.84 -12.93 1.30
C ASN A 101 5.65 -11.82 0.59
N THR A 102 5.01 -10.87 -0.08
CA THR A 102 5.74 -9.74 -0.68
C THR A 102 6.16 -8.73 0.40
N LYS A 103 7.23 -8.01 0.11
CA LYS A 103 7.71 -6.93 0.97
C LYS A 103 7.90 -5.66 0.18
N ILE A 104 7.23 -4.60 0.62
CA ILE A 104 7.41 -3.24 0.13
C ILE A 104 7.99 -2.42 1.28
N GLY A 105 9.17 -1.86 1.08
CA GLY A 105 9.85 -1.12 2.14
C GLY A 105 9.65 0.39 2.04
N ASN A 106 10.56 1.13 2.65
CA ASN A 106 10.44 2.57 2.83
C ASN A 106 10.71 3.35 1.54
N PHE A 107 9.91 4.42 1.37
CA PHE A 107 9.98 5.32 0.22
C PHE A 107 9.81 4.60 -1.12
N VAL A 108 8.97 3.56 -1.13
CA VAL A 108 8.59 2.86 -2.35
C VAL A 108 7.21 3.33 -2.78
N GLU A 109 7.10 3.76 -4.03
CA GLU A 109 5.83 4.06 -4.66
C GLU A 109 5.49 2.99 -5.70
N THR A 110 4.24 2.49 -5.66
CA THR A 110 3.73 1.54 -6.68
C THR A 110 2.46 2.07 -7.33
N LYS A 111 2.25 1.78 -8.61
CA LYS A 111 1.05 2.15 -9.37
C LYS A 111 0.78 1.16 -10.48
N LYS A 112 -0.46 0.65 -10.58
CA LYS A 112 -0.85 -0.33 -11.63
C LYS A 112 0.18 -1.46 -11.78
N THR A 113 0.58 -2.05 -10.64
CA THR A 113 1.69 -3.00 -10.56
C THR A 113 1.23 -4.30 -9.92
N ASN A 114 1.65 -5.43 -10.49
CA ASN A 114 1.47 -6.74 -9.89
C ASN A 114 2.83 -7.26 -9.41
N ILE A 115 2.98 -7.47 -8.10
CA ILE A 115 4.19 -8.02 -7.48
C ILE A 115 3.87 -9.42 -6.98
N ASN A 116 4.50 -10.41 -7.61
CA ASN A 116 4.23 -11.81 -7.29
C ASN A 116 4.91 -12.28 -6.00
N GLN A 117 4.50 -13.47 -5.55
CA GLN A 117 4.84 -13.99 -4.23
C GLN A 117 6.34 -14.00 -3.95
N ASN A 118 6.71 -13.79 -2.70
CA ASN A 118 8.07 -13.76 -2.15
C ASN A 118 8.97 -12.67 -2.75
N SER A 119 8.45 -11.76 -3.58
CA SER A 119 9.26 -10.70 -4.19
C SER A 119 9.34 -9.46 -3.28
N LYS A 120 10.44 -8.72 -3.42
CA LYS A 120 10.80 -7.62 -2.52
C LYS A 120 11.16 -6.38 -3.30
N VAL A 121 10.62 -5.23 -2.86
CA VAL A 121 10.99 -3.88 -3.29
C VAL A 121 11.21 -3.07 -2.01
N ASN A 122 12.47 -2.96 -1.56
CA ASN A 122 12.72 -2.56 -0.17
C ASN A 122 12.98 -1.07 0.04
N HIS A 123 13.49 -0.34 -0.97
CA HIS A 123 13.98 1.02 -0.74
C HIS A 123 13.87 1.93 -1.94
N LEU A 124 13.38 3.18 -1.74
CA LEU A 124 13.57 4.33 -2.63
C LEU A 124 13.25 4.06 -4.11
N SER A 125 12.19 3.31 -4.40
CA SER A 125 11.90 2.83 -5.77
C SER A 125 10.55 3.31 -6.27
N TYR A 126 10.45 3.58 -7.58
CA TYR A 126 9.18 3.77 -8.25
C TYR A 126 8.89 2.60 -9.19
N ILE A 127 7.80 1.89 -8.91
CA ILE A 127 7.36 0.73 -9.69
C ILE A 127 5.96 1.03 -10.25
N GLY A 128 5.94 1.51 -11.47
CA GLY A 128 4.72 1.89 -12.20
C GLY A 128 4.48 1.04 -13.44
N ASP A 129 3.21 0.71 -13.71
CA ASP A 129 2.77 -0.05 -14.89
C ASP A 129 3.63 -1.32 -15.11
N ALA A 130 3.88 -2.11 -14.05
CA ALA A 130 4.84 -3.21 -14.06
C ALA A 130 4.24 -4.55 -13.62
N SER A 131 4.92 -5.63 -14.00
CA SER A 131 4.67 -6.97 -13.47
C SER A 131 6.00 -7.57 -13.03
N ILE A 132 6.13 -7.86 -11.73
CA ILE A 132 7.31 -8.48 -11.14
C ILE A 132 6.97 -9.93 -10.84
N GLY A 133 7.80 -10.86 -11.33
CA GLY A 133 7.68 -12.29 -11.12
C GLY A 133 7.92 -12.70 -9.66
N LYS A 134 7.86 -14.01 -9.39
CA LYS A 134 8.05 -14.59 -8.06
C LYS A 134 9.51 -14.56 -7.65
N ASN A 135 9.77 -14.53 -6.34
CA ASN A 135 11.11 -14.63 -5.75
C ASN A 135 12.11 -13.61 -6.29
N SER A 136 11.63 -12.46 -6.79
CA SER A 136 12.50 -11.43 -7.39
C SER A 136 12.81 -10.33 -6.38
N ASN A 137 14.01 -9.78 -6.48
CA ASN A 137 14.45 -8.68 -5.62
C ASN A 137 14.77 -7.44 -6.46
N ILE A 138 14.15 -6.34 -6.11
CA ILE A 138 14.37 -5.04 -6.75
C ILE A 138 15.27 -4.21 -5.85
N GLY A 139 16.43 -3.84 -6.39
CA GLY A 139 17.43 -3.04 -5.68
C GLY A 139 16.95 -1.61 -5.41
N ALA A 140 17.59 -0.99 -4.44
CA ALA A 140 17.27 0.38 -4.02
C ALA A 140 17.44 1.39 -5.18
N GLY A 141 16.55 2.37 -5.26
CA GLY A 141 16.61 3.41 -6.29
C GLY A 141 16.19 2.96 -7.69
N THR A 142 15.58 1.78 -7.81
CA THR A 142 15.10 1.29 -9.12
C THR A 142 13.86 2.05 -9.57
N ILE A 143 13.83 2.45 -10.84
CA ILE A 143 12.73 3.14 -11.48
C ILE A 143 12.29 2.36 -12.72
N THR A 144 10.99 2.05 -12.82
CA THR A 144 10.40 1.63 -14.09
C THR A 144 10.10 2.88 -14.92
N CYS A 145 10.80 3.06 -16.04
CA CYS A 145 10.63 4.22 -16.95
C CYS A 145 9.40 3.97 -17.83
N ASN A 146 8.22 3.97 -17.24
CA ASN A 146 6.98 3.55 -17.87
C ASN A 146 6.32 4.61 -18.76
N TYR A 147 6.95 5.76 -18.99
CA TYR A 147 6.39 6.84 -19.77
C TYR A 147 7.47 7.55 -20.60
N ASP A 148 7.27 7.64 -21.90
CA ASP A 148 8.20 8.25 -22.87
C ASP A 148 7.88 9.72 -23.21
N GLY A 149 6.94 10.32 -22.51
CA GLY A 149 6.41 11.66 -22.79
C GLY A 149 5.08 11.65 -23.55
N VAL A 150 4.73 10.56 -24.24
CA VAL A 150 3.52 10.39 -25.05
C VAL A 150 2.70 9.17 -24.63
N LYS A 151 3.36 8.01 -24.51
CA LYS A 151 2.72 6.72 -24.23
C LYS A 151 3.26 6.08 -22.94
N LYS A 152 2.50 5.13 -22.40
CA LYS A 152 2.91 4.32 -21.27
C LYS A 152 3.19 2.90 -21.72
N PHE A 153 4.30 2.35 -21.21
CA PHE A 153 4.76 1.00 -21.48
C PHE A 153 4.77 0.20 -20.19
N LYS A 154 4.59 -1.11 -20.34
CA LYS A 154 4.58 -2.02 -19.21
C LYS A 154 5.93 -2.72 -19.09
N THR A 155 6.56 -2.55 -17.93
CA THR A 155 7.77 -3.31 -17.58
C THR A 155 7.39 -4.71 -17.11
N LYS A 156 8.06 -5.73 -17.63
CA LYS A 156 7.89 -7.12 -17.20
C LYS A 156 9.21 -7.67 -16.69
N ILE A 157 9.23 -8.07 -15.42
CA ILE A 157 10.34 -8.74 -14.75
C ILE A 157 9.91 -10.17 -14.47
N SER A 158 10.70 -11.15 -14.90
CA SER A 158 10.40 -12.59 -14.74
C SER A 158 10.61 -13.07 -13.30
N ASP A 159 10.40 -14.37 -13.07
CA ASP A 159 10.66 -15.00 -11.78
C ASP A 159 12.17 -15.10 -11.48
N ASN A 160 12.54 -15.08 -10.20
CA ASN A 160 13.91 -15.26 -9.71
C ASN A 160 14.93 -14.23 -10.23
N VAL A 161 14.48 -13.01 -10.51
CA VAL A 161 15.32 -11.92 -11.02
C VAL A 161 15.86 -11.08 -9.85
N PHE A 162 17.14 -10.72 -9.93
CA PHE A 162 17.76 -9.71 -9.08
C PHE A 162 18.08 -8.47 -9.92
N ILE A 163 17.44 -7.34 -9.58
CA ILE A 163 17.74 -6.04 -10.17
C ILE A 163 18.69 -5.30 -9.22
N GLY A 164 19.81 -4.81 -9.74
CA GLY A 164 20.77 -4.02 -8.99
C GLY A 164 20.22 -2.66 -8.56
N SER A 165 20.88 -2.02 -7.60
CA SER A 165 20.50 -0.69 -7.14
C SER A 165 20.71 0.37 -8.23
N ASN A 166 19.91 1.45 -8.17
CA ASN A 166 19.93 2.59 -9.11
C ASN A 166 19.72 2.19 -10.58
N SER A 167 18.91 1.16 -10.81
CA SER A 167 18.57 0.72 -12.17
C SER A 167 17.39 1.52 -12.74
N SER A 168 17.54 2.01 -13.96
CA SER A 168 16.46 2.55 -14.78
C SER A 168 16.03 1.49 -15.79
N LEU A 169 14.79 1.02 -15.66
CA LEU A 169 14.21 -0.01 -16.54
C LEU A 169 13.40 0.69 -17.63
N VAL A 170 13.94 0.76 -18.83
CA VAL A 170 13.34 1.42 -20.00
C VAL A 170 12.62 0.39 -20.87
#